data_70c3aea2b9e9729940da67d0beb1a639
#
_entry.id   70c3aea2b9e9729940da67d0beb1a639
#
_cell.length_a   1.000
_cell.length_b   1.000
_cell.length_c   1.000
_cell.angle_alpha   90.00
_cell.angle_beta   90.00
_cell.angle_gamma   90.00
#
_symmetry.space_group_name_H-M   'P 1'
#
loop_
_entity.id
_entity.type
_entity.pdbx_description
1 polymer ?
#
loop_
_entity_poly.entity_id
_entity_poly.type
_entity_poly.pdbx_seq_one_letter_code
_entity_poly.pdbx_strand_id
1 'polypeptide(L)'
;MHEIWMHELRIGEPMTMASEWLVSYLAHSAVSLAVLGAMAWLGDRLLRRVGPLAQHRMWVAALLAGVALPLLPVETLIGWFSHADARAVGGPATVTYSMIAARAGHWRVSPLLLEMLAGAYLLAVLFCVSRLLWRWRRTRAMAQRAAALTLDPAVGALLKGAARRFDVAPPGIRCSGETRGPVVLGLRRPLLLVPEGFFTADRAEDVTAALAHECAHLARRDFAKHLIYEYASAAVAYHPAAWMMRRRIAETRELVCDEMAAGVVGGRPEYAASLLRLATTMARAAARPVYVTRTVTRTQAIGVFDAEILEERIMRLTTDLPMVSRTRRIAMAAVAACALLVGAGTAMALSFDVASQNGSAAVAAHEMIYKVGGDVSAPVLTHSVDAEFPKNAGRKTRKAGWHGISVISLIVNSKGMPENLNVERSLSADFDEQAMDAVRQYRFKPAMKEGNPVAVSIKIEVNFQRDRGAHV
;
A
#
# COMPACT_ATOMS: atom_id res chain seq x y z
N MET A 1 -30.87 6.94 -37.35
CA MET A 1 -30.76 7.74 -36.12
C MET A 1 -30.92 6.92 -34.82
N HIS A 2 -31.50 5.72 -34.86
CA HIS A 2 -31.69 4.85 -33.65
C HIS A 2 -30.43 4.05 -33.28
N GLU A 3 -29.56 3.71 -34.22
CA GLU A 3 -28.33 2.91 -33.96
C GLU A 3 -27.17 3.72 -33.36
N ILE A 4 -27.12 5.04 -33.57
CA ILE A 4 -26.07 5.89 -33.00
C ILE A 4 -26.26 6.04 -31.48
N TRP A 5 -27.49 6.08 -30.98
CA TRP A 5 -27.80 6.15 -29.54
C TRP A 5 -27.47 4.87 -28.76
N MET A 6 -27.57 3.71 -29.40
CA MET A 6 -27.24 2.41 -28.79
C MET A 6 -25.73 2.21 -28.65
N HIS A 7 -24.91 2.88 -29.47
CA HIS A 7 -23.44 2.82 -29.37
C HIS A 7 -22.88 3.74 -28.27
N GLU A 8 -23.49 4.90 -28.05
CA GLU A 8 -23.13 5.81 -26.95
C GLU A 8 -23.47 5.24 -25.58
N LEU A 9 -24.59 4.49 -25.44
CA LEU A 9 -24.96 3.81 -24.19
C LEU A 9 -23.97 2.69 -23.81
N ARG A 10 -23.34 2.02 -24.80
CA ARG A 10 -22.32 0.98 -24.54
C ARG A 10 -20.95 1.52 -24.16
N ILE A 11 -20.61 2.75 -24.53
CA ILE A 11 -19.34 3.38 -24.16
C ILE A 11 -19.40 3.98 -22.75
N GLY A 12 -20.57 4.37 -22.28
CA GLY A 12 -20.78 4.97 -20.94
C GLY A 12 -20.62 3.98 -19.78
N GLU A 13 -21.03 2.72 -19.94
CA GLU A 13 -20.96 1.70 -18.86
C GLU A 13 -19.53 1.42 -18.37
N PRO A 14 -18.50 1.20 -19.22
CA PRO A 14 -17.16 0.94 -18.74
C PRO A 14 -16.49 2.18 -18.10
N MET A 15 -16.85 3.39 -18.51
CA MET A 15 -16.32 4.62 -17.90
C MET A 15 -16.89 4.84 -16.50
N THR A 16 -18.16 4.59 -16.29
CA THR A 16 -18.79 4.70 -14.95
C THR A 16 -18.24 3.67 -13.96
N MET A 17 -18.03 2.42 -14.38
CA MET A 17 -17.40 1.38 -13.56
C MET A 17 -15.96 1.75 -13.16
N ALA A 18 -15.18 2.32 -14.09
CA ALA A 18 -13.81 2.75 -13.79
C ALA A 18 -13.78 3.93 -12.81
N SER A 19 -14.70 4.89 -12.96
CA SER A 19 -14.81 6.03 -12.04
C SER A 19 -15.30 5.62 -10.65
N GLU A 20 -16.24 4.70 -10.55
CA GLU A 20 -16.69 4.09 -9.29
C GLU A 20 -15.53 3.40 -8.56
N TRP A 21 -14.75 2.59 -9.26
CA TRP A 21 -13.57 1.92 -8.69
C TRP A 21 -12.53 2.93 -8.21
N LEU A 22 -12.22 3.97 -9.01
CA LEU A 22 -11.25 5.00 -8.63
C LEU A 22 -11.70 5.80 -7.40
N VAL A 23 -12.97 6.19 -7.32
CA VAL A 23 -13.49 6.96 -6.19
C VAL A 23 -13.58 6.07 -4.93
N SER A 24 -13.92 4.80 -5.09
CA SER A 24 -13.86 3.81 -4.00
C SER A 24 -12.42 3.62 -3.51
N TYR A 25 -11.43 3.51 -4.43
CA TYR A 25 -10.02 3.48 -4.05
C TYR A 25 -9.61 4.73 -3.26
N LEU A 26 -10.03 5.92 -3.68
CA LEU A 26 -9.75 7.18 -2.96
C LEU A 26 -10.32 7.14 -1.53
N ALA A 27 -11.58 6.75 -1.37
CA ALA A 27 -12.23 6.67 -0.07
C ALA A 27 -11.51 5.65 0.85
N HIS A 28 -11.22 4.46 0.34
CA HIS A 28 -10.51 3.41 1.09
C HIS A 28 -9.09 3.82 1.45
N SER A 29 -8.33 4.41 0.50
CA SER A 29 -6.97 4.86 0.78
C SER A 29 -6.92 6.01 1.76
N ALA A 30 -7.91 6.90 1.78
CA ALA A 30 -8.01 7.97 2.76
C ALA A 30 -8.17 7.42 4.18
N VAL A 31 -9.10 6.49 4.39
CA VAL A 31 -9.32 5.85 5.69
C VAL A 31 -8.09 5.04 6.10
N SER A 32 -7.56 4.22 5.18
CA SER A 32 -6.38 3.37 5.45
C SER A 32 -5.16 4.20 5.86
N LEU A 33 -4.88 5.30 5.16
CA LEU A 33 -3.76 6.19 5.48
C LEU A 33 -3.95 6.91 6.82
N ALA A 34 -5.18 7.33 7.14
CA ALA A 34 -5.47 7.96 8.42
C ALA A 34 -5.26 6.99 9.58
N VAL A 35 -5.82 5.79 9.50
CA VAL A 35 -5.71 4.75 10.53
C VAL A 35 -4.27 4.27 10.69
N LEU A 36 -3.61 3.88 9.58
CA LEU A 36 -2.23 3.41 9.61
C LEU A 36 -1.25 4.51 10.03
N GLY A 37 -1.52 5.76 9.64
CA GLY A 37 -0.74 6.91 10.07
C GLY A 37 -0.82 7.14 11.56
N ALA A 38 -2.01 7.04 12.15
CA ALA A 38 -2.22 7.14 13.59
C ALA A 38 -1.53 5.99 14.34
N MET A 39 -1.66 4.74 13.86
CA MET A 39 -1.01 3.58 14.45
C MET A 39 0.52 3.67 14.37
N ALA A 40 1.05 4.09 13.21
CA ALA A 40 2.48 4.30 13.04
C ALA A 40 3.00 5.43 13.93
N TRP A 41 2.26 6.51 14.12
CA TRP A 41 2.63 7.60 15.01
C TRP A 41 2.68 7.16 16.49
N LEU A 42 1.73 6.33 16.91
CA LEU A 42 1.72 5.75 18.25
C LEU A 42 2.90 4.76 18.44
N GLY A 43 3.11 3.88 17.47
CA GLY A 43 4.21 2.92 17.46
C GLY A 43 5.59 3.60 17.39
N ASP A 44 5.72 4.75 16.72
CA ASP A 44 6.96 5.51 16.64
C ASP A 44 7.48 5.90 18.02
N ARG A 45 6.58 6.35 18.91
CA ARG A 45 6.94 6.69 20.29
C ARG A 45 7.47 5.49 21.08
N LEU A 46 6.87 4.32 20.87
CA LEU A 46 7.31 3.08 21.49
C LEU A 46 8.68 2.64 20.92
N LEU A 47 8.85 2.74 19.62
CA LEU A 47 10.07 2.30 18.91
C LEU A 47 11.25 3.27 19.07
N ARG A 48 11.07 4.46 19.63
CA ARG A 48 12.20 5.38 19.96
C ARG A 48 13.27 4.72 20.81
N ARG A 49 12.87 3.81 21.72
CA ARG A 49 13.76 3.04 22.60
C ARG A 49 14.36 1.80 21.94
N VAL A 50 13.81 1.37 20.81
CA VAL A 50 14.31 0.21 20.05
C VAL A 50 15.41 0.61 19.07
N GLY A 51 15.24 1.75 18.40
CA GLY A 51 16.21 2.33 17.49
C GLY A 51 15.60 2.81 16.17
N PRO A 52 16.32 3.65 15.43
CA PRO A 52 15.80 4.32 14.22
C PRO A 52 15.49 3.35 13.07
N LEU A 53 16.18 2.20 12.99
CA LEU A 53 15.89 1.18 11.97
C LEU A 53 14.48 0.59 12.13
N ALA A 54 14.04 0.34 13.37
CA ALA A 54 12.71 -0.17 13.64
C ALA A 54 11.63 0.88 13.28
N GLN A 55 11.86 2.15 13.67
CA GLN A 55 11.00 3.26 13.31
C GLN A 55 10.89 3.40 11.79
N HIS A 56 12.01 3.39 11.08
CA HIS A 56 12.04 3.50 9.62
C HIS A 56 11.23 2.39 8.94
N ARG A 57 11.46 1.12 9.34
CA ARG A 57 10.72 -0.03 8.79
C ARG A 57 9.21 0.09 9.02
N MET A 58 8.81 0.55 10.19
CA MET A 58 7.41 0.74 10.53
C MET A 58 6.75 1.81 9.65
N TRP A 59 7.37 2.97 9.47
CA TRP A 59 6.83 4.03 8.62
C TRP A 59 6.74 3.61 7.15
N VAL A 60 7.75 2.87 6.66
CA VAL A 60 7.71 2.30 5.31
C VAL A 60 6.58 1.29 5.16
N ALA A 61 6.41 0.38 6.13
CA ALA A 61 5.33 -0.60 6.12
C ALA A 61 3.95 0.08 6.14
N ALA A 62 3.76 1.11 6.98
CA ALA A 62 2.52 1.87 7.05
C ALA A 62 2.18 2.58 5.72
N LEU A 63 3.17 3.22 5.08
CA LEU A 63 2.96 3.88 3.78
C LEU A 63 2.60 2.88 2.69
N LEU A 64 3.37 1.80 2.56
CA LEU A 64 3.13 0.79 1.52
C LEU A 64 1.82 0.05 1.74
N ALA A 65 1.48 -0.26 2.99
CA ALA A 65 0.17 -0.84 3.32
C ALA A 65 -0.97 0.13 2.99
N GLY A 66 -0.84 1.41 3.31
CA GLY A 66 -1.86 2.43 2.98
C GLY A 66 -2.14 2.58 1.48
N VAL A 67 -1.13 2.31 0.64
CA VAL A 67 -1.27 2.30 -0.83
C VAL A 67 -1.83 0.98 -1.34
N ALA A 68 -1.38 -0.15 -0.77
CA ALA A 68 -1.66 -1.49 -1.31
C ALA A 68 -2.99 -2.08 -0.81
N LEU A 69 -3.36 -1.87 0.46
CA LEU A 69 -4.58 -2.44 1.04
C LEU A 69 -5.85 -2.10 0.26
N PRO A 70 -6.06 -0.86 -0.22
CA PRO A 70 -7.25 -0.52 -1.00
C PRO A 70 -7.32 -1.22 -2.37
N LEU A 71 -6.21 -1.77 -2.87
CA LEU A 71 -6.15 -2.51 -4.12
C LEU A 71 -6.49 -4.00 -3.94
N LEU A 72 -6.45 -4.50 -2.69
CA LEU A 72 -6.74 -5.89 -2.41
C LEU A 72 -8.25 -6.11 -2.29
N PRO A 73 -8.84 -7.04 -3.06
CA PRO A 73 -10.22 -7.40 -2.88
C PRO A 73 -10.41 -8.07 -1.52
N VAL A 74 -11.18 -7.41 -0.65
CA VAL A 74 -11.44 -7.87 0.74
C VAL A 74 -12.01 -9.29 0.76
N GLU A 75 -12.79 -9.65 -0.25
CA GLU A 75 -13.42 -10.95 -0.40
C GLU A 75 -12.42 -12.12 -0.51
N THR A 76 -11.27 -11.89 -1.18
CA THR A 76 -10.23 -12.93 -1.31
C THR A 76 -9.50 -13.20 0.00
N LEU A 77 -9.32 -12.17 0.83
CA LEU A 77 -8.65 -12.31 2.13
C LEU A 77 -9.54 -12.98 3.16
N ILE A 78 -10.82 -12.59 3.23
CA ILE A 78 -11.79 -13.26 4.13
C ILE A 78 -11.95 -14.73 3.74
N GLY A 79 -12.01 -15.04 2.43
CA GLY A 79 -12.05 -16.42 1.95
C GLY A 79 -10.84 -17.26 2.38
N TRP A 80 -9.68 -16.66 2.50
CA TRP A 80 -8.46 -17.38 2.93
C TRP A 80 -8.48 -17.74 4.42
N PHE A 81 -9.04 -16.86 5.25
CA PHE A 81 -9.17 -17.10 6.71
C PHE A 81 -10.37 -17.99 7.06
N SER A 82 -11.45 -17.96 6.26
CA SER A 82 -12.62 -18.83 6.49
C SER A 82 -12.39 -20.28 6.09
N HIS A 83 -11.37 -20.59 5.30
CA HIS A 83 -11.03 -21.97 4.94
C HIS A 83 -10.34 -22.78 6.06
N ALA A 84 -9.96 -22.12 7.16
CA ALA A 84 -9.30 -22.81 8.28
C ALA A 84 -10.28 -23.61 9.18
N ASP A 85 -11.57 -23.29 9.20
CA ASP A 85 -12.53 -23.85 10.14
C ASP A 85 -13.62 -24.75 9.52
N ALA A 86 -13.65 -24.94 8.22
CA ALA A 86 -14.63 -25.82 7.56
C ALA A 86 -14.15 -27.29 7.53
N ARG A 87 -13.73 -27.83 8.67
CA ARG A 87 -13.72 -29.27 8.89
C ARG A 87 -14.95 -29.62 9.72
N ALA A 88 -15.89 -30.27 9.06
CA ALA A 88 -16.86 -31.19 9.60
C ALA A 88 -18.29 -30.93 9.15
N VAL A 89 -18.82 -32.02 8.85
CA VAL A 89 -20.20 -32.50 8.81
C VAL A 89 -20.73 -32.64 7.39
N GLY A 90 -20.61 -33.87 6.91
CA GLY A 90 -21.33 -34.37 5.75
C GLY A 90 -22.83 -34.32 6.02
N GLY A 91 -23.52 -33.50 5.25
CA GLY A 91 -24.95 -33.41 5.18
C GLY A 91 -25.35 -32.79 3.82
N PRO A 92 -26.58 -33.09 3.32
CA PRO A 92 -27.05 -32.54 2.04
C PRO A 92 -27.08 -31.02 2.12
N ALA A 93 -26.74 -30.38 1.02
CA ALA A 93 -26.66 -28.91 0.75
C ALA A 93 -26.80 -27.99 1.97
N THR A 94 -25.67 -27.62 2.57
CA THR A 94 -25.69 -26.68 3.67
C THR A 94 -25.80 -25.27 3.10
N VAL A 95 -26.94 -24.62 3.31
CA VAL A 95 -27.09 -23.19 2.98
C VAL A 95 -26.32 -22.41 4.05
N THR A 96 -25.09 -22.06 3.75
CA THR A 96 -24.29 -21.18 4.62
C THR A 96 -24.66 -19.75 4.31
N TYR A 97 -25.44 -19.12 5.19
CA TYR A 97 -25.66 -17.69 5.12
C TYR A 97 -24.35 -17.00 5.52
N SER A 98 -23.53 -16.64 4.54
CA SER A 98 -22.44 -15.73 4.81
C SER A 98 -23.08 -14.38 5.13
N MET A 99 -23.17 -14.04 6.42
CA MET A 99 -23.43 -12.67 6.85
C MET A 99 -22.23 -11.85 6.36
N ILE A 100 -22.36 -11.32 5.14
CA ILE A 100 -21.45 -10.28 4.69
C ILE A 100 -21.65 -9.15 5.68
N ALA A 101 -20.66 -8.94 6.55
CA ALA A 101 -20.65 -7.81 7.48
C ALA A 101 -21.14 -6.59 6.71
N ALA A 102 -22.18 -5.94 7.21
CA ALA A 102 -22.80 -4.82 6.55
C ALA A 102 -21.69 -3.81 6.24
N ARG A 103 -21.27 -3.73 4.96
CA ARG A 103 -20.32 -2.70 4.54
C ARG A 103 -20.95 -1.37 4.89
N ALA A 104 -20.31 -0.63 5.78
CA ALA A 104 -20.78 0.65 6.25
C ALA A 104 -20.92 1.60 5.05
N GLY A 105 -22.17 1.84 4.64
CA GLY A 105 -22.54 2.93 3.76
C GLY A 105 -22.23 2.77 2.27
N HIS A 106 -23.27 2.48 1.46
CA HIS A 106 -23.22 2.77 0.03
C HIS A 106 -23.48 4.27 -0.17
N TRP A 107 -22.46 4.99 -0.56
CA TRP A 107 -22.62 6.38 -0.96
C TRP A 107 -23.07 6.42 -2.42
N ARG A 108 -24.30 6.90 -2.63
CA ARG A 108 -24.84 7.11 -3.98
C ARG A 108 -24.46 8.51 -4.45
N VAL A 109 -23.67 8.57 -5.49
CA VAL A 109 -23.14 9.81 -6.05
C VAL A 109 -23.62 9.95 -7.49
N SER A 110 -23.91 11.16 -7.96
CA SER A 110 -24.30 11.37 -9.36
C SER A 110 -23.14 10.96 -10.30
N PRO A 111 -23.45 10.34 -11.46
CA PRO A 111 -22.41 9.90 -12.41
C PRO A 111 -21.44 11.03 -12.80
N LEU A 112 -21.99 12.22 -13.05
CA LEU A 112 -21.19 13.39 -13.41
C LEU A 112 -20.16 13.73 -12.31
N LEU A 113 -20.57 13.69 -11.04
CA LEU A 113 -19.66 13.98 -9.92
C LEU A 113 -18.59 12.90 -9.77
N LEU A 114 -18.94 11.63 -9.99
CA LEU A 114 -17.97 10.51 -10.00
C LEU A 114 -16.91 10.69 -11.08
N GLU A 115 -17.32 11.01 -12.30
CA GLU A 115 -16.44 11.26 -13.44
C GLU A 115 -15.54 12.49 -13.19
N MET A 116 -16.10 13.57 -12.65
CA MET A 116 -15.33 14.76 -12.28
C MET A 116 -14.29 14.46 -11.20
N LEU A 117 -14.64 13.73 -10.16
CA LEU A 117 -13.72 13.33 -9.09
C LEU A 117 -12.62 12.39 -9.61
N ALA A 118 -13.00 11.39 -10.41
CA ALA A 118 -12.05 10.48 -11.04
C ALA A 118 -11.10 11.22 -11.99
N GLY A 119 -11.62 12.13 -12.83
CA GLY A 119 -10.83 12.96 -13.73
C GLY A 119 -9.86 13.88 -12.97
N ALA A 120 -10.33 14.56 -11.94
CA ALA A 120 -9.49 15.42 -11.10
C ALA A 120 -8.38 14.62 -10.40
N TYR A 121 -8.69 13.43 -9.90
CA TYR A 121 -7.71 12.54 -9.31
C TYR A 121 -6.65 12.08 -10.32
N LEU A 122 -7.06 11.63 -11.50
CA LEU A 122 -6.14 11.22 -12.58
C LEU A 122 -5.21 12.37 -13.00
N LEU A 123 -5.73 13.59 -13.12
CA LEU A 123 -4.94 14.77 -13.39
C LEU A 123 -3.94 15.06 -12.27
N ALA A 124 -4.35 14.93 -11.01
CA ALA A 124 -3.45 15.11 -9.87
C ALA A 124 -2.33 14.05 -9.85
N VAL A 125 -2.65 12.77 -10.10
CA VAL A 125 -1.65 11.70 -10.22
C VAL A 125 -0.70 11.96 -11.39
N LEU A 126 -1.23 12.32 -12.55
CA LEU A 126 -0.42 12.65 -13.74
C LEU A 126 0.51 13.84 -13.46
N PHE A 127 0.03 14.87 -12.79
CA PHE A 127 0.84 16.00 -12.34
C PHE A 127 1.95 15.54 -11.37
N CYS A 128 1.63 14.71 -10.38
CA CYS A 128 2.63 14.17 -9.45
C CYS A 128 3.70 13.36 -10.18
N VAL A 129 3.29 12.45 -11.07
CA VAL A 129 4.21 11.60 -11.85
C VAL A 129 5.07 12.45 -12.79
N SER A 130 4.48 13.41 -13.52
CA SER A 130 5.23 14.30 -14.39
C SER A 130 6.25 15.14 -13.63
N ARG A 131 5.88 15.64 -12.43
CA ARG A 131 6.78 16.35 -11.53
C ARG A 131 7.92 15.45 -11.03
N LEU A 132 7.65 14.16 -10.71
CA LEU A 132 8.68 13.20 -10.33
C LEU A 132 9.64 12.93 -11.50
N LEU A 133 9.13 12.71 -12.71
CA LEU A 133 9.92 12.52 -13.92
C LEU A 133 10.78 13.74 -14.24
N TRP A 134 10.21 14.96 -14.11
CA TRP A 134 10.95 16.20 -14.30
C TRP A 134 12.10 16.35 -13.28
N ARG A 135 11.84 16.06 -11.98
CA ARG A 135 12.86 16.05 -10.93
C ARG A 135 13.97 15.04 -11.22
N TRP A 136 13.58 13.83 -11.65
CA TRP A 136 14.54 12.80 -12.00
C TRP A 136 15.42 13.21 -13.19
N ARG A 137 14.83 13.74 -14.26
CA ARG A 137 15.55 14.29 -15.42
C ARG A 137 16.51 15.39 -15.01
N ARG A 138 16.06 16.31 -14.15
CA ARG A 138 16.90 17.39 -13.64
C ARG A 138 18.07 16.87 -12.82
N THR A 139 17.84 15.91 -11.90
CA THR A 139 18.90 15.27 -11.11
C THR A 139 19.91 14.56 -12.02
N ARG A 140 19.45 13.86 -13.05
CA ARG A 140 20.32 13.22 -14.04
C ARG A 140 21.12 14.25 -14.85
N ALA A 141 20.52 15.32 -15.28
CA ALA A 141 21.20 16.40 -16.00
C ALA A 141 22.27 17.08 -15.12
N MET A 142 21.97 17.31 -13.84
CA MET A 142 22.94 17.82 -12.85
C MET A 142 24.14 16.87 -12.73
N ALA A 143 23.90 15.57 -12.61
CA ALA A 143 24.96 14.57 -12.53
C ALA A 143 25.81 14.49 -13.83
N GLN A 144 25.21 14.76 -14.99
CA GLN A 144 25.94 14.79 -16.28
C GLN A 144 26.79 16.04 -16.43
N ARG A 145 26.32 17.21 -15.96
CA ARG A 145 27.04 18.49 -15.99
C ARG A 145 28.16 18.57 -14.96
N ALA A 146 28.09 17.75 -13.91
CA ALA A 146 29.08 17.74 -12.85
C ALA A 146 30.48 17.41 -13.40
N ALA A 147 31.48 18.22 -13.01
CA ALA A 147 32.86 18.05 -13.42
C ALA A 147 33.52 16.82 -12.79
N ALA A 148 34.37 16.13 -13.53
CA ALA A 148 35.20 15.10 -12.96
C ALA A 148 36.13 15.72 -11.90
N LEU A 149 36.25 15.09 -10.75
CA LEU A 149 37.10 15.53 -9.67
C LEU A 149 38.25 14.56 -9.49
N THR A 150 39.47 15.05 -9.65
CA THR A 150 40.67 14.31 -9.27
C THR A 150 40.83 14.43 -7.74
N LEU A 151 40.73 13.28 -7.07
CA LEU A 151 40.90 13.24 -5.62
C LEU A 151 42.34 13.26 -5.23
N ASP A 152 42.66 13.98 -4.16
CA ASP A 152 43.91 13.78 -3.44
C ASP A 152 44.02 12.30 -3.01
N PRO A 153 45.18 11.66 -3.13
CA PRO A 153 45.39 10.27 -2.71
C PRO A 153 44.96 10.00 -1.27
N ALA A 154 45.10 10.97 -0.35
CA ALA A 154 44.67 10.85 1.04
C ALA A 154 43.14 10.75 1.13
N VAL A 155 42.41 11.63 0.44
CA VAL A 155 40.93 11.61 0.39
C VAL A 155 40.45 10.33 -0.31
N GLY A 156 41.12 9.90 -1.37
CA GLY A 156 40.83 8.64 -2.03
C GLY A 156 40.99 7.42 -1.11
N ALA A 157 41.99 7.44 -0.22
CA ALA A 157 42.19 6.41 0.79
C ALA A 157 41.07 6.42 1.85
N LEU A 158 40.65 7.59 2.31
CA LEU A 158 39.49 7.73 3.24
C LEU A 158 38.20 7.18 2.63
N LEU A 159 37.92 7.52 1.38
CA LEU A 159 36.73 6.99 0.69
C LEU A 159 36.77 5.47 0.56
N LYS A 160 37.93 4.91 0.11
CA LYS A 160 38.07 3.45 0.03
C LYS A 160 37.97 2.79 1.40
N GLY A 161 38.50 3.42 2.44
CA GLY A 161 38.35 2.99 3.84
C GLY A 161 36.89 2.93 4.30
N ALA A 162 36.15 4.02 4.11
CA ALA A 162 34.73 4.08 4.42
C ALA A 162 33.92 3.05 3.61
N ALA A 163 34.13 2.96 2.30
CA ALA A 163 33.42 2.01 1.45
C ALA A 163 33.66 0.54 1.86
N ARG A 164 34.88 0.18 2.23
CA ARG A 164 35.23 -1.18 2.74
C ARG A 164 34.49 -1.50 4.05
N ARG A 165 34.35 -0.53 4.95
CA ARG A 165 33.61 -0.73 6.22
C ARG A 165 32.15 -1.09 6.01
N PHE A 166 31.56 -0.65 4.92
CA PHE A 166 30.16 -0.91 4.56
C PHE A 166 30.00 -1.99 3.48
N ASP A 167 31.08 -2.65 3.07
CA ASP A 167 31.10 -3.68 2.03
C ASP A 167 30.46 -3.17 0.71
N VAL A 168 30.79 -1.95 0.31
CA VAL A 168 30.32 -1.34 -0.94
C VAL A 168 31.49 -0.96 -1.85
N ALA A 169 31.23 -0.98 -3.16
CA ALA A 169 32.19 -0.43 -4.12
C ALA A 169 32.31 1.10 -3.93
N PRO A 170 33.49 1.69 -3.96
CA PRO A 170 33.65 3.14 -3.89
C PRO A 170 32.86 3.80 -5.03
N PRO A 171 32.03 4.81 -4.74
CA PRO A 171 31.30 5.54 -5.77
C PRO A 171 32.23 6.38 -6.63
N GLY A 172 31.84 6.64 -7.90
CA GLY A 172 32.45 7.70 -8.68
C GLY A 172 32.20 9.05 -8.01
N ILE A 173 33.16 9.97 -8.05
CA ILE A 173 33.01 11.30 -7.49
C ILE A 173 33.02 12.35 -8.60
N ARG A 174 32.11 13.33 -8.47
CA ARG A 174 32.06 14.53 -9.30
C ARG A 174 31.78 15.77 -8.46
N CYS A 175 32.27 16.91 -8.94
CA CYS A 175 32.02 18.20 -8.33
C CYS A 175 30.88 18.92 -9.04
N SER A 176 29.98 19.54 -8.27
CA SER A 176 28.86 20.30 -8.79
C SER A 176 28.57 21.52 -7.92
N GLY A 177 28.58 22.71 -8.51
CA GLY A 177 28.16 23.96 -7.84
C GLY A 177 26.65 24.03 -7.58
N GLU A 178 25.85 23.06 -8.09
CA GLU A 178 24.41 23.00 -7.86
C GLU A 178 24.03 22.29 -6.55
N THR A 179 24.98 21.61 -5.89
CA THR A 179 24.75 20.90 -4.62
C THR A 179 25.23 21.72 -3.42
N ARG A 180 24.47 21.70 -2.33
CA ARG A 180 24.87 22.36 -1.07
C ARG A 180 25.66 21.46 -0.12
N GLY A 181 25.66 20.17 -0.38
CA GLY A 181 26.33 19.15 0.40
C GLY A 181 26.63 17.91 -0.44
N PRO A 182 27.35 16.94 0.10
CA PRO A 182 27.54 15.67 -0.56
C PRO A 182 26.19 14.98 -0.79
N VAL A 183 26.05 14.30 -1.91
CA VAL A 183 24.79 13.68 -2.33
C VAL A 183 25.08 12.43 -3.15
N VAL A 184 24.51 11.29 -2.74
CA VAL A 184 24.59 10.05 -3.48
C VAL A 184 23.46 9.95 -4.50
N LEU A 185 23.81 9.59 -5.72
CA LEU A 185 22.91 9.38 -6.86
C LEU A 185 23.24 8.07 -7.58
N GLY A 186 22.24 7.56 -8.32
CA GLY A 186 22.45 6.44 -9.24
C GLY A 186 21.99 5.10 -8.70
N LEU A 187 21.38 4.29 -9.59
CA LEU A 187 20.84 2.96 -9.26
C LEU A 187 21.86 1.83 -9.42
N ARG A 188 22.56 1.83 -10.56
CA ARG A 188 23.53 0.77 -10.92
C ARG A 188 24.97 1.20 -10.79
N ARG A 189 25.24 2.49 -11.06
CA ARG A 189 26.56 3.10 -10.94
C ARG A 189 26.44 4.26 -9.97
N PRO A 190 26.74 4.04 -8.68
CA PRO A 190 26.60 5.09 -7.69
C PRO A 190 27.62 6.20 -7.96
N LEU A 191 27.12 7.43 -7.84
CA LEU A 191 27.86 8.65 -8.03
C LEU A 191 27.68 9.53 -6.80
N LEU A 192 28.77 9.97 -6.20
CA LEU A 192 28.79 10.95 -5.14
C LEU A 192 29.05 12.33 -5.75
N LEU A 193 28.08 13.22 -5.67
CA LEU A 193 28.25 14.63 -6.01
C LEU A 193 28.64 15.41 -4.77
N VAL A 194 29.68 16.22 -4.88
CA VAL A 194 30.17 17.08 -3.81
C VAL A 194 30.18 18.53 -4.27
N PRO A 195 29.90 19.50 -3.37
CA PRO A 195 30.08 20.92 -3.70
C PRO A 195 31.58 21.27 -3.86
N GLU A 196 31.82 22.39 -4.52
CA GLU A 196 33.17 22.93 -4.64
C GLU A 196 33.77 23.21 -3.25
N GLY A 197 35.04 22.87 -3.06
CA GLY A 197 35.74 23.06 -1.80
C GLY A 197 35.34 22.10 -0.67
N PHE A 198 34.52 21.07 -0.92
CA PHE A 198 34.11 20.14 0.12
C PHE A 198 35.28 19.43 0.81
N PHE A 199 36.29 19.05 0.08
CA PHE A 199 37.48 18.33 0.59
C PHE A 199 38.57 19.28 1.14
N THR A 200 38.37 20.59 1.12
CA THR A 200 39.27 21.58 1.76
C THR A 200 38.96 21.78 3.24
N ALA A 201 38.07 20.95 3.80
CA ALA A 201 37.76 20.95 5.22
C ALA A 201 39.04 20.69 6.04
N ASP A 202 39.25 21.49 7.07
CA ASP A 202 40.49 21.53 7.87
C ASP A 202 40.82 20.24 8.63
N ARG A 203 39.87 19.28 8.67
CA ARG A 203 39.99 18.02 9.43
C ARG A 203 39.61 16.81 8.63
N ALA A 204 40.53 15.85 8.49
CA ALA A 204 40.31 14.57 7.86
C ALA A 204 39.15 13.75 8.52
N GLU A 205 38.93 13.97 9.82
CA GLU A 205 37.83 13.36 10.59
C GLU A 205 36.45 13.76 10.06
N ASP A 206 36.25 15.04 9.74
CA ASP A 206 34.98 15.57 9.26
C ASP A 206 34.68 15.05 7.84
N VAL A 207 35.72 14.98 6.99
CA VAL A 207 35.61 14.34 5.66
C VAL A 207 35.26 12.86 5.80
N THR A 208 35.91 12.16 6.74
CA THR A 208 35.64 10.73 6.98
C THR A 208 34.22 10.52 7.49
N ALA A 209 33.71 11.37 8.37
CA ALA A 209 32.34 11.32 8.88
C ALA A 209 31.32 11.48 7.75
N ALA A 210 31.51 12.46 6.87
CA ALA A 210 30.64 12.69 5.73
C ALA A 210 30.69 11.51 4.72
N LEU A 211 31.89 11.03 4.39
CA LEU A 211 32.05 9.89 3.49
C LEU A 211 31.47 8.60 4.06
N ALA A 212 31.60 8.37 5.37
CA ALA A 212 30.96 7.23 6.04
C ALA A 212 29.43 7.31 5.97
N HIS A 213 28.85 8.50 6.17
CA HIS A 213 27.42 8.71 6.02
C HIS A 213 26.91 8.43 4.60
N GLU A 214 27.60 8.94 3.59
CA GLU A 214 27.24 8.70 2.19
C GLU A 214 27.41 7.21 1.81
N CYS A 215 28.44 6.53 2.33
CA CYS A 215 28.61 5.09 2.15
C CYS A 215 27.49 4.28 2.86
N ALA A 216 26.95 4.76 3.99
CA ALA A 216 25.79 4.14 4.62
C ALA A 216 24.55 4.18 3.71
N HIS A 217 24.29 5.32 3.04
CA HIS A 217 23.22 5.41 2.03
C HIS A 217 23.40 4.42 0.88
N LEU A 218 24.65 4.24 0.42
CA LEU A 218 24.98 3.26 -0.62
C LEU A 218 24.71 1.82 -0.17
N ALA A 219 25.20 1.44 1.01
CA ALA A 219 25.01 0.12 1.58
C ALA A 219 23.52 -0.25 1.72
N ARG A 220 22.72 0.73 2.10
CA ARG A 220 21.28 0.58 2.25
C ARG A 220 20.50 0.66 0.94
N ARG A 221 21.15 1.08 -0.16
CA ARG A 221 20.50 1.39 -1.45
C ARG A 221 19.36 2.41 -1.31
N ASP A 222 19.56 3.41 -0.50
CA ASP A 222 18.50 4.37 -0.11
C ASP A 222 17.99 5.17 -1.32
N PHE A 223 18.81 5.44 -2.32
CA PHE A 223 18.37 6.12 -3.55
C PHE A 223 17.30 5.30 -4.30
N ALA A 224 17.47 3.99 -4.44
CA ALA A 224 16.50 3.11 -5.09
C ALA A 224 15.19 3.04 -4.29
N LYS A 225 15.29 2.87 -2.98
CA LYS A 225 14.13 2.82 -2.07
C LYS A 225 13.37 4.13 -2.09
N HIS A 226 14.07 5.26 -2.07
CA HIS A 226 13.44 6.58 -2.16
C HIS A 226 12.61 6.73 -3.43
N LEU A 227 13.12 6.30 -4.59
CA LEU A 227 12.34 6.32 -5.83
C LEU A 227 11.08 5.46 -5.72
N ILE A 228 11.19 4.24 -5.17
CA ILE A 228 10.04 3.36 -4.96
C ILE A 228 8.99 4.05 -4.08
N TYR A 229 9.39 4.66 -2.96
CA TYR A 229 8.46 5.34 -2.05
C TYR A 229 7.82 6.58 -2.70
N GLU A 230 8.57 7.35 -3.45
CA GLU A 230 8.06 8.52 -4.18
C GLU A 230 7.01 8.12 -5.22
N TYR A 231 7.29 7.09 -6.05
CA TYR A 231 6.34 6.62 -7.05
C TYR A 231 5.12 5.93 -6.43
N ALA A 232 5.32 5.05 -5.45
CA ALA A 232 4.21 4.40 -4.75
C ALA A 232 3.28 5.42 -4.09
N SER A 233 3.84 6.47 -3.47
CA SER A 233 3.05 7.51 -2.80
C SER A 233 2.41 8.52 -3.76
N ALA A 234 2.70 8.50 -5.06
CA ALA A 234 2.08 9.42 -6.01
C ALA A 234 0.55 9.24 -6.08
N ALA A 235 0.09 8.00 -6.00
CA ALA A 235 -1.35 7.67 -5.97
C ALA A 235 -2.08 8.22 -4.74
N VAL A 236 -1.39 8.40 -3.63
CA VAL A 236 -1.95 8.88 -2.35
C VAL A 236 -1.44 10.25 -1.93
N ALA A 237 -0.82 10.99 -2.87
CA ALA A 237 -0.22 12.30 -2.63
C ALA A 237 -1.23 13.39 -2.22
N TYR A 238 -2.52 13.16 -2.42
CA TYR A 238 -3.60 14.03 -1.98
C TYR A 238 -3.79 14.04 -0.46
N HIS A 239 -3.36 12.96 0.25
CA HIS A 239 -3.68 12.76 1.65
C HIS A 239 -2.56 13.28 2.59
N PRO A 240 -2.89 14.10 3.63
CA PRO A 240 -1.89 14.67 4.54
C PRO A 240 -1.07 13.62 5.31
N ALA A 241 -1.68 12.48 5.68
CA ALA A 241 -0.97 11.39 6.36
C ALA A 241 0.15 10.80 5.49
N ALA A 242 -0.03 10.74 4.15
CA ALA A 242 1.03 10.29 3.26
C ALA A 242 2.24 11.25 3.28
N TRP A 243 2.00 12.57 3.38
CA TRP A 243 3.09 13.56 3.52
C TRP A 243 3.82 13.41 4.85
N MET A 244 3.08 13.21 5.94
CA MET A 244 3.65 12.96 7.26
C MET A 244 4.50 11.67 7.26
N MET A 245 3.98 10.56 6.71
CA MET A 245 4.72 9.30 6.62
C MET A 245 6.01 9.45 5.80
N ARG A 246 5.95 10.12 4.65
CA ARG A 246 7.13 10.38 3.80
C ARG A 246 8.18 11.23 4.51
N ARG A 247 7.75 12.26 5.23
CA ARG A 247 8.64 13.08 6.07
C ARG A 247 9.33 12.21 7.13
N ARG A 248 8.56 11.39 7.85
CA ARG A 248 9.10 10.47 8.87
C ARG A 248 10.04 9.41 8.30
N ILE A 249 9.74 8.89 7.10
CA ILE A 249 10.64 7.98 6.39
C ILE A 249 11.97 8.68 6.07
N ALA A 250 11.94 9.94 5.63
CA ALA A 250 13.15 10.71 5.35
C ALA A 250 13.95 10.96 6.64
N GLU A 251 13.31 11.43 7.71
CA GLU A 251 13.95 11.69 9.01
C GLU A 251 14.60 10.42 9.59
N THR A 252 13.84 9.32 9.66
CA THR A 252 14.36 8.06 10.22
C THR A 252 15.42 7.42 9.36
N ARG A 253 15.42 7.65 8.03
CA ARG A 253 16.49 7.23 7.12
C ARG A 253 17.83 7.87 7.49
N GLU A 254 17.83 9.21 7.71
CA GLU A 254 19.04 9.94 8.12
C GLU A 254 19.56 9.43 9.47
N LEU A 255 18.67 9.25 10.46
CA LEU A 255 19.04 8.71 11.77
C LEU A 255 19.69 7.32 11.69
N VAL A 256 19.23 6.45 10.77
CA VAL A 256 19.86 5.13 10.57
C VAL A 256 21.24 5.27 9.95
N CYS A 257 21.41 6.16 8.97
CA CYS A 257 22.71 6.39 8.34
C CYS A 257 23.70 7.03 9.33
N ASP A 258 23.23 7.91 10.22
CA ASP A 258 24.03 8.47 11.31
C ASP A 258 24.53 7.41 12.30
N GLU A 259 23.67 6.49 12.73
CA GLU A 259 24.10 5.38 13.60
C GLU A 259 25.15 4.49 12.92
N MET A 260 24.98 4.22 11.63
CA MET A 260 25.94 3.43 10.86
C MET A 260 27.27 4.17 10.72
N ALA A 261 27.25 5.47 10.41
CA ALA A 261 28.43 6.31 10.25
C ALA A 261 29.17 6.48 11.59
N ALA A 262 28.45 6.70 12.68
CA ALA A 262 29.03 6.82 14.02
C ALA A 262 29.83 5.57 14.42
N GLY A 263 29.37 4.38 14.02
CA GLY A 263 30.09 3.12 14.25
C GLY A 263 31.43 3.03 13.50
N VAL A 264 31.68 3.88 12.51
CA VAL A 264 32.92 3.93 11.73
C VAL A 264 33.90 5.01 12.25
N VAL A 265 33.36 6.10 12.79
CA VAL A 265 34.15 7.34 13.13
C VAL A 265 34.56 7.41 14.59
N GLY A 266 34.40 6.34 15.37
CA GLY A 266 34.83 6.32 16.77
C GLY A 266 33.70 6.48 17.79
N GLY A 267 32.48 6.70 17.36
CA GLY A 267 31.33 6.75 18.24
C GLY A 267 30.35 7.90 17.94
N ARG A 268 29.26 7.92 18.70
CA ARG A 268 28.20 8.93 18.53
C ARG A 268 28.67 10.37 18.84
N PRO A 269 29.43 10.63 19.95
CA PRO A 269 29.86 11.99 20.27
C PRO A 269 30.80 12.58 19.21
N GLU A 270 31.78 11.80 18.74
CA GLU A 270 32.76 12.20 17.74
C GLU A 270 32.08 12.53 16.42
N TYR A 271 31.13 11.65 16.03
CA TYR A 271 30.34 11.85 14.82
C TYR A 271 29.45 13.08 14.92
N ALA A 272 28.77 13.30 16.06
CA ALA A 272 27.93 14.48 16.29
C ALA A 272 28.75 15.78 16.21
N ALA A 273 29.96 15.80 16.80
CA ALA A 273 30.86 16.93 16.71
C ALA A 273 31.26 17.20 15.25
N SER A 274 31.62 16.18 14.47
CA SER A 274 31.95 16.33 13.05
C SER A 274 30.75 16.82 12.24
N LEU A 275 29.55 16.28 12.47
CA LEU A 275 28.33 16.71 11.81
C LEU A 275 28.02 18.20 12.07
N LEU A 276 28.17 18.67 13.30
CA LEU A 276 27.97 20.07 13.68
C LEU A 276 28.99 21.00 13.01
N ARG A 277 30.28 20.61 12.96
CA ARG A 277 31.32 21.38 12.27
C ARG A 277 31.07 21.48 10.77
N LEU A 278 30.69 20.35 10.13
CA LEU A 278 30.33 20.33 8.72
C LEU A 278 29.12 21.24 8.44
N ALA A 279 28.08 21.17 9.27
CA ALA A 279 26.89 22.00 9.12
C ALA A 279 27.23 23.49 9.25
N THR A 280 28.07 23.88 10.24
CA THR A 280 28.50 25.29 10.43
C THR A 280 29.34 25.78 9.26
N THR A 281 30.27 24.97 8.75
CA THR A 281 31.11 25.30 7.60
C THR A 281 30.27 25.52 6.35
N MET A 282 29.29 24.67 6.11
CA MET A 282 28.37 24.80 4.96
C MET A 282 27.43 26.00 5.10
N ALA A 283 26.92 26.28 6.30
CA ALA A 283 26.10 27.47 6.55
C ALA A 283 26.88 28.74 6.25
N ARG A 284 28.17 28.82 6.66
CA ARG A 284 29.08 29.94 6.35
C ARG A 284 29.37 30.06 4.85
N ALA A 285 29.55 28.95 4.15
CA ALA A 285 29.76 28.94 2.70
C ALA A 285 28.50 29.41 1.96
N ALA A 286 27.30 29.03 2.41
CA ALA A 286 26.03 29.46 1.85
C ALA A 286 25.70 30.95 2.10
N ALA A 287 26.25 31.53 3.16
CA ALA A 287 26.08 32.96 3.51
C ALA A 287 26.94 33.89 2.66
N ARG A 288 27.94 33.39 1.92
CA ARG A 288 28.73 34.21 0.99
C ARG A 288 27.85 34.54 -0.22
N PRO A 289 27.75 35.82 -0.66
CA PRO A 289 26.95 36.23 -1.79
C PRO A 289 27.65 35.80 -3.08
N VAL A 290 27.50 34.52 -3.43
CA VAL A 290 27.75 34.07 -4.81
C VAL A 290 26.42 34.29 -5.55
N TYR A 291 26.46 35.00 -6.68
CA TYR A 291 25.35 35.20 -7.60
C TYR A 291 24.91 33.83 -8.16
N VAL A 292 24.35 32.98 -7.36
CA VAL A 292 23.76 31.72 -7.77
C VAL A 292 22.24 31.95 -7.83
N THR A 293 21.74 31.91 -9.03
CA THR A 293 20.33 31.99 -9.38
C THR A 293 19.49 31.14 -8.41
N ARG A 294 18.53 31.77 -7.81
CA ARG A 294 17.65 31.36 -6.70
C ARG A 294 16.73 30.15 -6.96
N THR A 295 17.25 29.10 -7.57
CA THR A 295 16.46 27.89 -7.86
C THR A 295 17.14 26.64 -7.31
N VAL A 296 17.42 26.65 -5.98
CA VAL A 296 17.66 25.38 -5.29
C VAL A 296 16.30 24.72 -5.06
N THR A 297 15.77 24.18 -6.13
CA THR A 297 14.60 23.32 -6.07
C THR A 297 15.02 22.01 -5.41
N ARG A 298 14.17 21.52 -4.50
CA ARG A 298 14.26 20.18 -3.92
C ARG A 298 14.49 19.15 -5.03
N THR A 299 15.75 18.78 -5.27
CA THR A 299 16.12 17.68 -6.15
C THR A 299 15.78 16.36 -5.45
N GLN A 300 15.67 15.25 -6.18
CA GLN A 300 15.54 13.91 -5.57
C GLN A 300 16.87 13.42 -4.97
N ALA A 301 17.82 14.33 -4.85
CA ALA A 301 19.11 14.06 -4.25
C ALA A 301 18.93 13.91 -2.73
N ILE A 302 19.44 12.83 -2.19
CA ILE A 302 19.52 12.57 -0.77
C ILE A 302 20.80 13.24 -0.28
N GLY A 303 20.69 14.21 0.60
CA GLY A 303 21.86 14.94 1.11
C GLY A 303 21.80 15.14 2.62
N VAL A 304 22.97 15.19 3.23
CA VAL A 304 23.22 15.27 4.68
C VAL A 304 22.62 16.51 5.35
N PHE A 305 22.27 17.57 4.59
CA PHE A 305 22.01 18.89 5.16
C PHE A 305 20.60 19.42 4.87
N ASP A 306 19.58 18.71 5.34
CA ASP A 306 18.27 19.31 5.54
C ASP A 306 18.25 19.93 6.94
N ALA A 307 18.28 21.29 7.01
CA ALA A 307 18.43 22.03 8.27
C ALA A 307 17.29 21.72 9.28
N GLU A 308 16.10 21.37 8.78
CA GLU A 308 14.97 21.01 9.63
C GLU A 308 15.18 19.68 10.38
N ILE A 309 16.04 18.80 9.84
CA ILE A 309 16.30 17.47 10.40
C ILE A 309 17.55 17.47 11.29
N LEU A 310 18.46 18.45 11.11
CA LEU A 310 19.77 18.47 11.76
C LEU A 310 19.67 18.50 13.29
N GLU A 311 18.74 19.26 13.84
CA GLU A 311 18.54 19.36 15.29
C GLU A 311 18.15 17.99 15.89
N GLU A 312 17.21 17.27 15.27
CA GLU A 312 16.82 15.94 15.74
C GLU A 312 17.96 14.94 15.61
N ARG A 313 18.78 15.02 14.56
CA ARG A 313 19.97 14.19 14.36
C ARG A 313 20.99 14.37 15.48
N ILE A 314 21.35 15.63 15.77
CA ILE A 314 22.29 15.96 16.85
C ILE A 314 21.73 15.52 18.20
N MET A 315 20.47 15.85 18.50
CA MET A 315 19.83 15.47 19.75
C MET A 315 19.86 13.94 19.94
N ARG A 316 19.58 13.17 18.89
CA ARG A 316 19.63 11.70 18.96
C ARG A 316 21.02 11.14 19.18
N LEU A 317 22.03 11.75 18.59
CA LEU A 317 23.42 11.33 18.74
C LEU A 317 23.99 11.66 20.13
N THR A 318 23.52 12.76 20.74
CA THR A 318 24.01 13.25 22.06
C THR A 318 23.19 12.74 23.24
N THR A 319 21.97 12.21 23.01
CA THR A 319 21.13 11.67 24.08
C THR A 319 21.45 10.20 24.29
N ASP A 320 21.91 9.89 25.49
CA ASP A 320 22.07 8.49 25.93
C ASP A 320 20.71 7.89 26.25
N LEU A 321 20.19 7.09 25.33
CA LEU A 321 19.00 6.32 25.58
C LEU A 321 19.34 5.10 26.47
N PRO A 322 18.57 4.83 27.54
CA PRO A 322 18.84 3.69 28.41
C PRO A 322 18.82 2.39 27.59
N MET A 323 19.82 1.55 27.83
CA MET A 323 19.97 0.26 27.17
C MET A 323 18.79 -0.63 27.48
N VAL A 324 17.98 -0.91 26.48
CA VAL A 324 16.83 -1.83 26.59
C VAL A 324 17.29 -3.24 26.25
N SER A 325 16.94 -4.22 27.10
CA SER A 325 17.27 -5.64 26.87
C SER A 325 16.73 -6.13 25.50
N ARG A 326 17.42 -7.11 24.91
CA ARG A 326 17.03 -7.67 23.61
C ARG A 326 15.58 -8.18 23.60
N THR A 327 15.16 -8.86 24.66
CA THR A 327 13.79 -9.36 24.81
C THR A 327 12.76 -8.24 24.82
N ARG A 328 13.02 -7.18 25.57
CA ARG A 328 12.14 -6.01 25.62
C ARG A 328 12.07 -5.26 24.28
N ARG A 329 13.19 -5.17 23.56
CA ARG A 329 13.22 -4.59 22.20
C ARG A 329 12.36 -5.40 21.22
N ILE A 330 12.45 -6.74 21.26
CA ILE A 330 11.62 -7.62 20.44
C ILE A 330 10.15 -7.47 20.81
N ALA A 331 9.82 -7.45 22.10
CA ALA A 331 8.44 -7.27 22.56
C ALA A 331 7.85 -5.92 22.09
N MET A 332 8.59 -4.83 22.21
CA MET A 332 8.14 -3.51 21.74
C MET A 332 7.94 -3.47 20.22
N ALA A 333 8.85 -4.11 19.46
CA ALA A 333 8.71 -4.23 18.02
C ALA A 333 7.49 -5.09 17.62
N ALA A 334 7.25 -6.18 18.35
CA ALA A 334 6.07 -7.04 18.15
C ALA A 334 4.76 -6.27 18.43
N VAL A 335 4.69 -5.52 19.54
CA VAL A 335 3.53 -4.68 19.87
C VAL A 335 3.26 -3.64 18.78
N ALA A 336 4.30 -2.96 18.27
CA ALA A 336 4.15 -1.99 17.19
C ALA A 336 3.69 -2.66 15.89
N ALA A 337 4.20 -3.85 15.57
CA ALA A 337 3.76 -4.63 14.40
C ALA A 337 2.30 -5.09 14.55
N CYS A 338 1.90 -5.60 15.72
CA CYS A 338 0.51 -5.96 16.01
C CYS A 338 -0.43 -4.74 15.89
N ALA A 339 -0.02 -3.57 16.38
CA ALA A 339 -0.81 -2.35 16.25
C ALA A 339 -1.03 -1.97 14.77
N LEU A 340 0.00 -2.10 13.91
CA LEU A 340 -0.15 -1.90 12.47
C LEU A 340 -1.08 -2.93 11.81
N LEU A 341 -0.99 -4.20 12.21
CA LEU A 341 -1.87 -5.26 11.70
C LEU A 341 -3.33 -5.03 12.11
N VAL A 342 -3.57 -4.65 13.36
CA VAL A 342 -4.92 -4.26 13.84
C VAL A 342 -5.41 -3.04 13.07
N GLY A 343 -4.55 -2.03 12.86
CA GLY A 343 -4.88 -0.86 12.04
C GLY A 343 -5.22 -1.22 10.59
N ALA A 344 -4.49 -2.16 9.99
CA ALA A 344 -4.78 -2.66 8.65
C ALA A 344 -6.14 -3.39 8.61
N GLY A 345 -6.42 -4.26 9.57
CA GLY A 345 -7.70 -4.95 9.68
C GLY A 345 -8.88 -3.98 9.88
N THR A 346 -8.74 -2.98 10.74
CA THR A 346 -9.76 -1.94 10.92
C THR A 346 -9.96 -1.09 9.67
N ALA A 347 -8.88 -0.71 8.98
CA ALA A 347 -8.97 0.03 7.73
C ALA A 347 -9.71 -0.76 6.64
N MET A 348 -9.51 -2.07 6.57
CA MET A 348 -10.24 -2.96 5.66
C MET A 348 -11.71 -3.12 6.06
N ALA A 349 -12.01 -3.23 7.36
CA ALA A 349 -13.38 -3.33 7.85
C ALA A 349 -14.20 -2.04 7.63
N LEU A 350 -13.55 -0.88 7.60
CA LEU A 350 -14.14 0.43 7.32
C LEU A 350 -14.19 0.75 5.81
N SER A 351 -14.19 -0.26 4.94
CA SER A 351 -14.28 -0.05 3.50
C SER A 351 -15.66 0.47 3.07
N PHE A 352 -15.68 1.44 2.14
CA PHE A 352 -16.88 2.06 1.60
C PHE A 352 -17.00 1.74 0.11
N ASP A 353 -18.17 1.32 -0.35
CA ASP A 353 -18.46 1.21 -1.78
C ASP A 353 -19.18 2.47 -2.25
N VAL A 354 -18.64 3.08 -3.29
CA VAL A 354 -19.27 4.23 -3.96
C VAL A 354 -19.91 3.72 -5.25
N ALA A 355 -21.21 3.92 -5.40
CA ALA A 355 -21.98 3.51 -6.57
C ALA A 355 -22.65 4.71 -7.23
N SER A 356 -22.80 4.64 -8.56
CA SER A 356 -23.54 5.63 -9.34
C SER A 356 -25.04 5.57 -9.06
N GLN A 357 -25.69 6.72 -9.01
CA GLN A 357 -27.15 6.80 -8.86
C GLN A 357 -27.91 6.21 -10.04
N ASN A 358 -27.32 6.20 -11.25
CA ASN A 358 -27.97 5.71 -12.46
C ASN A 358 -27.97 4.18 -12.61
N GLY A 359 -27.08 3.47 -11.93
CA GLY A 359 -27.10 2.00 -11.89
C GLY A 359 -28.35 1.42 -11.22
N SER A 360 -29.11 2.26 -10.50
CA SER A 360 -30.37 1.87 -9.84
C SER A 360 -31.63 2.16 -10.67
N ALA A 361 -31.55 3.01 -11.70
CA ALA A 361 -32.74 3.37 -12.48
C ALA A 361 -33.18 2.28 -13.47
N ALA A 362 -32.25 1.44 -13.93
CA ALA A 362 -32.58 0.27 -14.75
C ALA A 362 -33.14 -0.91 -13.93
N VAL A 363 -32.88 -0.91 -12.60
CA VAL A 363 -33.36 -1.92 -11.65
C VAL A 363 -34.66 -1.48 -10.93
N ALA A 364 -35.00 -0.18 -11.00
CA ALA A 364 -36.18 0.38 -10.32
C ALA A 364 -37.55 0.03 -10.93
N ALA A 365 -37.56 -0.76 -12.03
CA ALA A 365 -38.80 -1.43 -12.50
C ALA A 365 -39.05 -2.79 -11.82
N HIS A 366 -38.13 -3.26 -10.95
CA HIS A 366 -38.28 -4.46 -10.16
C HIS A 366 -38.26 -4.13 -8.67
N GLU A 367 -39.07 -4.87 -7.91
CA GLU A 367 -39.23 -4.89 -6.46
C GLU A 367 -37.94 -4.50 -5.70
N MET A 368 -38.01 -3.58 -4.72
CA MET A 368 -36.82 -3.15 -3.96
C MET A 368 -36.12 -4.32 -3.32
N ILE A 369 -34.86 -4.56 -3.71
CA ILE A 369 -34.06 -5.70 -3.22
C ILE A 369 -33.34 -5.27 -1.95
N TYR A 370 -33.67 -5.93 -0.85
CA TYR A 370 -33.06 -5.70 0.45
C TYR A 370 -31.85 -6.63 0.66
N LYS A 371 -30.98 -6.29 1.58
CA LYS A 371 -29.95 -7.18 2.10
C LYS A 371 -30.40 -7.74 3.43
N VAL A 372 -30.08 -9.01 3.68
CA VAL A 372 -30.36 -9.67 4.94
C VAL A 372 -29.54 -9.02 6.06
N GLY A 373 -30.17 -8.66 7.18
CA GLY A 373 -29.55 -8.06 8.35
C GLY A 373 -30.33 -6.83 8.86
N GLY A 374 -30.09 -6.43 10.09
CA GLY A 374 -30.86 -5.37 10.76
C GLY A 374 -32.33 -5.75 10.88
N ASP A 375 -33.23 -4.92 10.29
CA ASP A 375 -34.67 -5.12 10.34
C ASP A 375 -35.19 -6.14 9.29
N VAL A 376 -34.32 -6.74 8.47
CA VAL A 376 -34.68 -7.70 7.43
C VAL A 376 -34.24 -9.10 7.82
N SER A 377 -35.22 -10.01 7.99
CA SER A 377 -34.95 -11.41 8.30
C SER A 377 -34.34 -12.16 7.10
N ALA A 378 -33.56 -13.22 7.37
CA ALA A 378 -33.07 -14.09 6.31
C ALA A 378 -34.20 -14.93 5.70
N PRO A 379 -34.18 -15.19 4.37
CA PRO A 379 -35.10 -16.12 3.77
C PRO A 379 -34.76 -17.55 4.22
N VAL A 380 -35.75 -18.38 4.44
CA VAL A 380 -35.57 -19.76 4.91
C VAL A 380 -35.80 -20.72 3.74
N LEU A 381 -34.82 -21.57 3.45
CA LEU A 381 -34.95 -22.60 2.42
C LEU A 381 -36.00 -23.61 2.84
N THR A 382 -37.06 -23.80 2.04
CA THR A 382 -38.15 -24.73 2.30
C THR A 382 -38.12 -25.97 1.40
N HIS A 383 -37.51 -25.82 0.24
CA HIS A 383 -37.33 -26.93 -0.70
C HIS A 383 -35.99 -26.79 -1.42
N SER A 384 -35.22 -27.87 -1.45
CA SER A 384 -33.95 -27.95 -2.18
C SER A 384 -33.92 -29.18 -3.06
N VAL A 385 -33.22 -29.06 -4.17
CA VAL A 385 -32.93 -30.16 -5.09
C VAL A 385 -31.43 -30.33 -5.16
N ASP A 386 -30.93 -31.55 -5.03
CA ASP A 386 -29.50 -31.82 -5.14
C ASP A 386 -29.04 -31.62 -6.59
N ALA A 387 -27.89 -30.96 -6.74
CA ALA A 387 -27.31 -30.76 -8.05
C ALA A 387 -26.76 -32.09 -8.62
N GLU A 388 -27.16 -32.40 -9.82
CA GLU A 388 -26.70 -33.61 -10.49
C GLU A 388 -25.20 -33.53 -10.81
N PHE A 389 -24.48 -34.64 -10.69
CA PHE A 389 -23.07 -34.69 -11.05
C PHE A 389 -22.94 -34.70 -12.59
N PRO A 390 -22.17 -33.79 -13.21
CA PRO A 390 -22.10 -33.68 -14.67
C PRO A 390 -21.61 -34.98 -15.32
N LYS A 391 -22.32 -35.42 -16.36
CA LYS A 391 -21.99 -36.66 -17.12
C LYS A 391 -20.61 -36.54 -17.80
N ASN A 392 -20.20 -35.32 -18.17
CA ASN A 392 -18.96 -35.02 -18.86
C ASN A 392 -17.81 -34.65 -17.92
N ALA A 393 -17.97 -34.85 -16.60
CA ALA A 393 -16.96 -34.53 -15.62
C ALA A 393 -15.61 -35.21 -15.91
N GLY A 394 -14.53 -34.44 -15.84
CA GLY A 394 -13.18 -34.89 -16.20
C GLY A 394 -12.68 -36.05 -15.33
N ARG A 395 -11.66 -36.77 -15.80
CA ARG A 395 -11.10 -37.98 -15.13
C ARG A 395 -10.65 -37.73 -13.67
N LYS A 396 -10.23 -36.50 -13.35
CA LYS A 396 -9.80 -36.11 -12.00
C LYS A 396 -10.95 -35.95 -11.01
N THR A 397 -12.11 -35.50 -11.47
CA THR A 397 -13.33 -35.28 -10.68
C THR A 397 -14.14 -36.58 -10.47
N ARG A 398 -13.84 -37.65 -11.23
CA ARG A 398 -14.47 -38.97 -11.08
C ARG A 398 -13.89 -39.83 -9.96
N LYS A 399 -12.86 -39.35 -9.23
CA LYS A 399 -12.26 -40.11 -8.13
C LYS A 399 -13.18 -40.09 -6.90
N ALA A 400 -13.28 -41.24 -6.22
CA ALA A 400 -14.01 -41.39 -4.97
C ALA A 400 -13.44 -40.40 -3.90
N GLY A 401 -14.33 -39.68 -3.23
CA GLY A 401 -13.95 -38.67 -2.25
C GLY A 401 -13.59 -37.28 -2.81
N TRP A 402 -13.80 -37.07 -4.14
CA TRP A 402 -13.67 -35.72 -4.71
C TRP A 402 -14.83 -34.81 -4.24
N HIS A 403 -14.52 -33.55 -3.92
CA HIS A 403 -15.49 -32.54 -3.56
C HIS A 403 -15.16 -31.22 -4.28
N GLY A 404 -16.18 -30.44 -4.61
CA GLY A 404 -16.07 -29.13 -5.23
C GLY A 404 -17.26 -28.28 -4.85
N ILE A 405 -17.07 -26.95 -4.86
CA ILE A 405 -18.08 -25.96 -4.46
C ILE A 405 -18.23 -24.95 -5.59
N SER A 406 -19.48 -24.75 -6.07
CA SER A 406 -19.86 -23.60 -6.90
C SER A 406 -20.67 -22.63 -6.06
N VAL A 407 -20.36 -21.32 -6.15
CA VAL A 407 -21.07 -20.27 -5.41
C VAL A 407 -21.95 -19.50 -6.37
N ILE A 408 -23.27 -19.49 -6.09
CA ILE A 408 -24.27 -18.81 -6.91
C ILE A 408 -24.88 -17.67 -6.11
N SER A 409 -24.82 -16.45 -6.64
CA SER A 409 -25.56 -15.30 -6.14
C SER A 409 -26.96 -15.27 -6.81
N LEU A 410 -27.97 -14.95 -6.02
CA LEU A 410 -29.35 -14.87 -6.49
C LEU A 410 -30.17 -13.91 -5.67
N ILE A 411 -31.34 -13.56 -6.19
CA ILE A 411 -32.35 -12.77 -5.49
C ILE A 411 -33.52 -13.70 -5.15
N VAL A 412 -33.91 -13.72 -3.87
CA VAL A 412 -35.16 -14.35 -3.46
C VAL A 412 -36.22 -13.26 -3.45
N ASN A 413 -37.21 -13.37 -4.33
CA ASN A 413 -38.31 -12.39 -4.41
C ASN A 413 -39.29 -12.52 -3.22
N SER A 414 -40.24 -11.59 -3.11
CA SER A 414 -41.26 -11.58 -2.04
C SER A 414 -42.19 -12.82 -2.04
N LYS A 415 -42.16 -13.63 -3.10
CA LYS A 415 -42.87 -14.92 -3.20
C LYS A 415 -42.02 -16.12 -2.82
N GLY A 416 -40.74 -15.90 -2.47
CA GLY A 416 -39.79 -16.96 -2.11
C GLY A 416 -39.20 -17.71 -3.31
N MET A 417 -39.27 -17.14 -4.51
CA MET A 417 -38.69 -17.74 -5.73
C MET A 417 -37.31 -17.17 -6.02
N PRO A 418 -36.33 -17.98 -6.45
CA PRO A 418 -35.04 -17.53 -6.86
C PRO A 418 -35.07 -16.85 -8.24
N GLU A 419 -34.48 -15.66 -8.35
CA GLU A 419 -34.35 -14.87 -9.58
C GLU A 419 -32.92 -14.36 -9.75
N ASN A 420 -32.55 -13.96 -10.96
CA ASN A 420 -31.23 -13.35 -11.27
C ASN A 420 -30.03 -14.19 -10.77
N LEU A 421 -30.01 -15.48 -11.09
CA LEU A 421 -28.92 -16.37 -10.73
C LEU A 421 -27.65 -16.00 -11.50
N ASN A 422 -26.55 -15.81 -10.78
CA ASN A 422 -25.24 -15.54 -11.35
C ASN A 422 -24.18 -16.37 -10.64
N VAL A 423 -23.25 -16.97 -11.40
CA VAL A 423 -22.13 -17.73 -10.85
C VAL A 423 -21.06 -16.74 -10.37
N GLU A 424 -20.88 -16.66 -9.07
CA GLU A 424 -19.88 -15.78 -8.45
C GLU A 424 -18.51 -16.48 -8.35
N ARG A 425 -18.54 -17.76 -8.02
CA ARG A 425 -17.35 -18.60 -7.98
C ARG A 425 -17.58 -19.86 -8.80
N SER A 426 -16.92 -19.90 -9.95
CA SER A 426 -17.00 -21.02 -10.88
C SER A 426 -16.14 -22.19 -10.38
N LEU A 427 -16.69 -23.42 -10.48
CA LEU A 427 -15.95 -24.66 -10.31
C LEU A 427 -15.47 -25.19 -11.67
N SER A 428 -16.37 -25.31 -12.62
CA SER A 428 -16.18 -25.42 -14.07
C SER A 428 -17.53 -25.27 -14.74
N ALA A 429 -17.54 -24.91 -16.03
CA ALA A 429 -18.78 -24.66 -16.78
C ALA A 429 -19.85 -25.74 -16.59
N ASP A 430 -19.46 -27.03 -16.68
CA ASP A 430 -20.39 -28.16 -16.53
C ASP A 430 -20.99 -28.28 -15.13
N PHE A 431 -20.19 -28.00 -14.08
CA PHE A 431 -20.67 -28.02 -12.69
C PHE A 431 -21.51 -26.79 -12.36
N ASP A 432 -21.15 -25.63 -12.90
CA ASP A 432 -21.88 -24.40 -12.68
C ASP A 432 -23.27 -24.44 -13.30
N GLU A 433 -23.41 -25.06 -14.49
CA GLU A 433 -24.71 -25.28 -15.13
C GLU A 433 -25.60 -26.17 -14.27
N GLN A 434 -25.09 -27.27 -13.76
CA GLN A 434 -25.85 -28.19 -12.89
C GLN A 434 -26.21 -27.49 -11.54
N ALA A 435 -25.30 -26.68 -11.01
CA ALA A 435 -25.57 -25.91 -9.80
C ALA A 435 -26.69 -24.88 -10.02
N MET A 436 -26.66 -24.16 -11.14
CA MET A 436 -27.73 -23.21 -11.50
C MET A 436 -29.07 -23.88 -11.71
N ASP A 437 -29.09 -25.04 -12.36
CA ASP A 437 -30.32 -25.79 -12.61
C ASP A 437 -30.96 -26.34 -11.32
N ALA A 438 -30.13 -26.74 -10.37
CA ALA A 438 -30.62 -27.14 -9.04
C ALA A 438 -31.19 -25.94 -8.29
N VAL A 439 -30.45 -24.81 -8.24
CA VAL A 439 -30.86 -23.60 -7.51
C VAL A 439 -32.12 -22.96 -8.09
N ARG A 440 -32.39 -23.05 -9.37
CA ARG A 440 -33.67 -22.61 -10.00
C ARG A 440 -34.89 -23.32 -9.41
N GLN A 441 -34.73 -24.51 -8.93
CA GLN A 441 -35.80 -25.33 -8.35
C GLN A 441 -35.98 -25.09 -6.85
N TYR A 442 -35.09 -24.36 -6.21
CA TYR A 442 -35.19 -24.05 -4.79
C TYR A 442 -36.41 -23.17 -4.48
N ARG A 443 -36.98 -23.35 -3.30
CA ARG A 443 -38.08 -22.53 -2.78
C ARG A 443 -37.73 -22.05 -1.40
N PHE A 444 -38.07 -20.80 -1.13
CA PHE A 444 -37.77 -20.14 0.12
C PHE A 444 -39.05 -19.59 0.76
N LYS A 445 -39.05 -19.55 2.09
CA LYS A 445 -39.93 -18.61 2.79
C LYS A 445 -39.29 -17.23 2.63
N PRO A 446 -40.02 -16.21 2.12
CA PRO A 446 -39.44 -14.91 1.82
C PRO A 446 -38.87 -14.24 3.07
N ALA A 447 -37.91 -13.36 2.87
CA ALA A 447 -37.40 -12.46 3.88
C ALA A 447 -38.52 -11.50 4.31
N MET A 448 -38.51 -11.11 5.58
CA MET A 448 -39.53 -10.20 6.14
C MET A 448 -38.85 -8.93 6.64
N LYS A 449 -39.44 -7.78 6.33
CA LYS A 449 -39.07 -6.48 6.89
C LYS A 449 -40.34 -5.85 7.50
N GLU A 450 -40.31 -5.58 8.79
CA GLU A 450 -41.46 -4.99 9.50
C GLU A 450 -42.76 -5.75 9.25
N GLY A 451 -42.69 -7.10 9.13
CA GLY A 451 -43.84 -7.94 8.88
C GLY A 451 -44.25 -8.10 7.41
N ASN A 452 -43.65 -7.40 6.47
CA ASN A 452 -43.92 -7.49 5.03
C ASN A 452 -42.89 -8.36 4.32
N PRO A 453 -43.30 -9.24 3.38
CA PRO A 453 -42.36 -10.03 2.58
C PRO A 453 -41.61 -9.12 1.59
N VAL A 454 -40.28 -9.25 1.56
CA VAL A 454 -39.39 -8.43 0.72
C VAL A 454 -38.42 -9.27 -0.06
N ALA A 455 -37.98 -8.76 -1.23
CA ALA A 455 -36.94 -9.39 -2.02
C ALA A 455 -35.58 -9.15 -1.39
N VAL A 456 -34.73 -10.19 -1.34
CA VAL A 456 -33.38 -10.12 -0.77
C VAL A 456 -32.37 -10.79 -1.67
N SER A 457 -31.14 -10.24 -1.70
CA SER A 457 -30.00 -10.86 -2.37
C SER A 457 -29.28 -11.78 -1.38
N ILE A 458 -29.04 -13.04 -1.80
CA ILE A 458 -28.31 -14.04 -1.02
C ILE A 458 -27.28 -14.76 -1.91
N LYS A 459 -26.35 -15.49 -1.27
CA LYS A 459 -25.40 -16.38 -1.92
C LYS A 459 -25.62 -17.80 -1.42
N ILE A 460 -25.57 -18.76 -2.34
CA ILE A 460 -25.71 -20.19 -2.04
C ILE A 460 -24.46 -20.92 -2.49
N GLU A 461 -23.94 -21.77 -1.63
CA GLU A 461 -22.85 -22.70 -1.95
C GLU A 461 -23.47 -24.04 -2.33
N VAL A 462 -23.24 -24.47 -3.56
CA VAL A 462 -23.66 -25.79 -4.06
C VAL A 462 -22.46 -26.72 -3.98
N ASN A 463 -22.56 -27.71 -3.10
CA ASN A 463 -21.53 -28.70 -2.87
C ASN A 463 -21.73 -29.91 -3.78
N PHE A 464 -20.70 -30.26 -4.54
CA PHE A 464 -20.64 -31.53 -5.30
C PHE A 464 -19.73 -32.49 -4.55
N GLN A 465 -20.31 -33.63 -4.10
CA GLN A 465 -19.56 -34.67 -3.42
C GLN A 465 -19.85 -36.01 -4.10
N ARG A 466 -18.83 -36.81 -4.29
CA ARG A 466 -19.00 -38.19 -4.78
C ARG A 466 -18.76 -39.16 -3.65
N ASP A 467 -19.84 -39.80 -3.19
CA ASP A 467 -19.78 -40.83 -2.15
C ASP A 467 -19.01 -42.06 -2.58
N ARG A 468 -18.36 -42.70 -1.61
CA ARG A 468 -17.57 -43.93 -1.81
C ARG A 468 -18.41 -45.19 -2.12
N GLY A 469 -19.76 -45.09 -2.29
CA GLY A 469 -20.64 -46.22 -2.20
C GLY A 469 -21.75 -46.36 -3.23
N ALA A 470 -21.73 -45.68 -4.42
CA ALA A 470 -22.68 -45.99 -5.48
C ALA A 470 -22.01 -46.86 -6.56
N HIS A 471 -21.97 -48.13 -6.32
CA HIS A 471 -21.84 -49.11 -7.41
C HIS A 471 -23.19 -49.24 -8.15
N VAL A 472 -23.21 -48.94 -9.45
CA VAL A 472 -24.10 -49.54 -10.43
C VAL A 472 -23.23 -50.24 -11.43
#